data_ad8afe6d9b74fa1762d1d05ba164575d
#
_entry.id   ad8afe6d9b74fa1762d1d05ba164575d
#
_cell.length_a   1.000
_cell.length_b   1.000
_cell.length_c   1.000
_cell.angle_alpha   90.00
_cell.angle_beta   90.00
_cell.angle_gamma   90.00
#
_symmetry.space_group_name_H-M   'P 1'
#
loop_
_entity.id
_entity.type
_entity.pdbx_description
1 polymer ?
#
loop_
_entity_poly.entity_id
_entity_poly.type
_entity_poly.pdbx_seq_one_letter_code
_entity_poly.pdbx_strand_id
1 'polypeptide(L)'
;MSQTITVFKGDGIGPEITDAVLKVLDAAGAGLEYEIFHVGEAEYEAHGALIPEEAFASFEKTRILLKSPITTPVGKGFRSLNVMMRKKYDLYANIRPAKSNTAVKTPFEGVDIVMFRENTEDLYAGVEEMVDKDTAHSIKIITRRCSERIIRDAFQYAVKQGRKKVTCVHKANIMKLSDGLFRDVFYEVSREFPQIEAEDKIVDNVAMQMVMRPQ
;
A
#
# COMPACT_ATOMS: atom_id res chain seq x y z
N MET A 1 22.54 18.75 1.73
CA MET A 1 22.36 18.26 0.35
C MET A 1 20.87 18.16 0.13
N SER A 2 20.36 18.74 -0.95
CA SER A 2 18.96 18.58 -1.35
C SER A 2 18.73 17.16 -1.90
N GLN A 3 17.55 16.59 -1.63
CA GLN A 3 17.15 15.30 -2.18
C GLN A 3 16.14 15.53 -3.30
N THR A 4 16.50 15.12 -4.52
CA THR A 4 15.55 15.19 -5.64
C THR A 4 14.54 14.04 -5.56
N ILE A 5 13.25 14.35 -5.74
CA ILE A 5 12.16 13.39 -5.81
C ILE A 5 11.31 13.60 -7.06
N THR A 6 10.72 12.53 -7.55
CA THR A 6 9.74 12.58 -8.65
C THR A 6 8.35 12.86 -8.09
N VAL A 7 7.57 13.70 -8.77
CA VAL A 7 6.20 14.05 -8.36
C VAL A 7 5.23 13.80 -9.51
N PHE A 8 4.19 13.00 -9.25
CA PHE A 8 3.10 12.80 -10.19
C PHE A 8 1.85 13.53 -9.71
N LYS A 9 1.42 14.57 -10.45
CA LYS A 9 0.27 15.40 -10.06
C LYS A 9 -1.08 14.70 -10.16
N GLY A 10 -1.22 13.68 -11.00
CA GLY A 10 -2.47 12.93 -11.14
C GLY A 10 -3.63 13.73 -11.73
N ASP A 11 -4.85 13.23 -11.47
CA ASP A 11 -6.11 13.76 -12.00
C ASP A 11 -7.05 14.27 -10.89
N GLY A 12 -8.16 14.87 -11.31
CA GLY A 12 -9.24 15.30 -10.43
C GLY A 12 -8.74 16.27 -9.36
N ILE A 13 -8.80 15.87 -8.10
CA ILE A 13 -8.27 16.65 -6.96
C ILE A 13 -6.74 16.60 -6.86
N GLY A 14 -6.09 15.75 -7.67
CA GLY A 14 -4.65 15.49 -7.61
C GLY A 14 -3.78 16.74 -7.71
N PRO A 15 -3.93 17.59 -8.73
CA PRO A 15 -3.12 18.80 -8.89
C PRO A 15 -3.22 19.76 -7.69
N GLU A 16 -4.44 20.01 -7.20
CA GLU A 16 -4.69 20.91 -6.06
C GLU A 16 -4.01 20.42 -4.78
N ILE A 17 -4.23 19.15 -4.42
CA ILE A 17 -3.63 18.60 -3.20
C ILE A 17 -2.11 18.45 -3.30
N THR A 18 -1.58 18.19 -4.52
CA THR A 18 -0.13 18.15 -4.74
C THR A 18 0.49 19.50 -4.48
N ASP A 19 -0.08 20.57 -5.07
CA ASP A 19 0.43 21.93 -4.87
C ASP A 19 0.37 22.36 -3.40
N ALA A 20 -0.68 21.97 -2.67
CA ALA A 20 -0.77 22.21 -1.24
C ALA A 20 0.30 21.45 -0.45
N VAL A 21 0.54 20.18 -0.78
CA VAL A 21 1.56 19.34 -0.11
C VAL A 21 2.97 19.89 -0.38
N LEU A 22 3.29 20.27 -1.62
CA LEU A 22 4.60 20.85 -1.94
C LEU A 22 4.86 22.13 -1.14
N LYS A 23 3.87 23.03 -1.03
CA LYS A 23 3.97 24.22 -0.17
C LYS A 23 4.25 23.89 1.30
N VAL A 24 3.61 22.84 1.83
CA VAL A 24 3.85 22.39 3.22
C VAL A 24 5.26 21.85 3.38
N LEU A 25 5.73 21.04 2.44
CA LEU A 25 7.09 20.48 2.47
C LEU A 25 8.16 21.57 2.40
N ASP A 26 7.96 22.58 1.54
CA ASP A 26 8.87 23.72 1.42
C ASP A 26 8.89 24.54 2.71
N ALA A 27 7.71 24.86 3.26
CA ALA A 27 7.60 25.62 4.51
C ALA A 27 8.17 24.85 5.72
N ALA A 28 8.13 23.53 5.70
CA ALA A 28 8.74 22.68 6.71
C ALA A 28 10.27 22.54 6.57
N GLY A 29 10.86 23.11 5.51
CA GLY A 29 12.31 23.02 5.27
C GLY A 29 12.77 21.60 4.94
N ALA A 30 11.97 20.82 4.21
CA ALA A 30 12.27 19.42 3.91
C ALA A 30 13.51 19.22 3.03
N GLY A 31 14.04 20.28 2.40
CA GLY A 31 15.24 20.24 1.56
C GLY A 31 15.09 19.38 0.32
N LEU A 32 13.90 19.40 -0.28
CA LEU A 32 13.58 18.61 -1.47
C LEU A 32 13.63 19.44 -2.74
N GLU A 33 14.05 18.81 -3.84
CA GLU A 33 13.89 19.29 -5.21
C GLU A 33 12.88 18.40 -5.92
N TYR A 34 12.04 18.99 -6.81
CA TYR A 34 10.92 18.29 -7.40
C TYR A 34 11.07 18.18 -8.93
N GLU A 35 11.08 16.96 -9.46
CA GLU A 35 10.86 16.69 -10.88
C GLU A 35 9.36 16.36 -11.06
N ILE A 36 8.57 17.35 -11.57
CA ILE A 36 7.10 17.29 -11.58
C ILE A 36 6.59 16.87 -12.96
N PHE A 37 5.69 15.88 -12.99
CA PHE A 37 5.06 15.37 -14.18
C PHE A 37 3.54 15.34 -14.04
N HIS A 38 2.84 15.69 -15.13
CA HIS A 38 1.42 15.42 -15.26
C HIS A 38 1.24 13.97 -15.70
N VAL A 39 0.27 13.27 -15.14
CA VAL A 39 0.00 11.85 -15.42
C VAL A 39 -1.50 11.60 -15.27
N GLY A 40 -2.02 10.62 -15.99
CA GLY A 40 -3.41 10.21 -15.90
C GLY A 40 -4.21 10.48 -17.18
N GLU A 41 -5.51 10.73 -17.04
CA GLU A 41 -6.45 10.81 -18.15
C GLU A 41 -6.13 11.96 -19.11
N ALA A 42 -5.86 13.16 -18.58
CA ALA A 42 -5.52 14.32 -19.41
C ALA A 42 -4.23 14.11 -20.22
N GLU A 43 -3.24 13.43 -19.65
CA GLU A 43 -2.01 13.06 -20.35
C GLU A 43 -2.28 12.02 -21.44
N TYR A 44 -3.15 11.05 -21.15
CA TYR A 44 -3.56 10.05 -22.13
C TYR A 44 -4.32 10.66 -23.32
N GLU A 45 -5.22 11.62 -23.08
CA GLU A 45 -5.95 12.32 -24.15
C GLU A 45 -5.02 13.15 -25.02
N ALA A 46 -4.01 13.79 -24.43
CA ALA A 46 -3.08 14.66 -25.14
C ALA A 46 -2.00 13.89 -25.92
N HIS A 47 -1.47 12.80 -25.33
CA HIS A 47 -0.26 12.14 -25.83
C HIS A 47 -0.41 10.61 -26.02
N GLY A 48 -1.55 10.02 -25.69
CA GLY A 48 -1.82 8.57 -25.82
C GLY A 48 -1.15 7.69 -24.77
N ALA A 49 -0.52 8.27 -23.76
CA ALA A 49 0.12 7.55 -22.65
C ALA A 49 -0.31 8.13 -21.30
N LEU A 50 -0.63 7.26 -20.33
CA LEU A 50 -1.04 7.67 -18.99
C LEU A 50 0.11 8.26 -18.16
N ILE A 51 1.33 7.85 -18.45
CA ILE A 51 2.58 8.33 -17.84
C ILE A 51 3.58 8.55 -18.97
N PRO A 52 4.18 9.74 -19.09
CA PRO A 52 5.28 9.99 -20.01
C PRO A 52 6.51 9.13 -19.71
N GLU A 53 7.30 8.77 -20.73
CA GLU A 53 8.52 7.98 -20.53
C GLU A 53 9.55 8.70 -19.64
N GLU A 54 9.68 10.02 -19.77
CA GLU A 54 10.53 10.84 -18.94
C GLU A 54 10.14 10.81 -17.45
N ALA A 55 8.84 10.64 -17.14
CA ALA A 55 8.38 10.49 -15.76
C ALA A 55 8.82 9.16 -15.16
N PHE A 56 8.82 8.08 -15.96
CA PHE A 56 9.42 6.81 -15.54
C PHE A 56 10.93 6.93 -15.34
N ALA A 57 11.64 7.56 -16.28
CA ALA A 57 13.08 7.76 -16.19
C ALA A 57 13.47 8.58 -14.93
N SER A 58 12.72 9.64 -14.63
CA SER A 58 12.87 10.41 -13.39
C SER A 58 12.71 9.52 -12.15
N PHE A 59 11.63 8.75 -12.08
CA PHE A 59 11.41 7.87 -10.92
C PHE A 59 12.48 6.78 -10.79
N GLU A 60 12.93 6.21 -11.91
CA GLU A 60 14.01 5.21 -11.90
C GLU A 60 15.34 5.78 -11.41
N LYS A 61 15.60 7.07 -11.68
CA LYS A 61 16.77 7.82 -11.20
C LYS A 61 16.64 8.19 -9.73
N THR A 62 15.51 8.80 -9.33
CA THR A 62 15.33 9.34 -7.97
C THR A 62 15.00 8.28 -6.93
N ARG A 63 14.33 7.18 -7.33
CA ARG A 63 13.82 6.12 -6.46
C ARG A 63 12.82 6.58 -5.40
N ILE A 64 12.40 7.82 -5.45
CA ILE A 64 11.41 8.42 -4.56
C ILE A 64 10.30 9.07 -5.39
N LEU A 65 9.07 8.64 -5.17
CA LEU A 65 7.89 9.14 -5.88
C LEU A 65 6.84 9.67 -4.90
N LEU A 66 6.53 10.95 -5.01
CA LEU A 66 5.32 11.54 -4.44
C LEU A 66 4.21 11.48 -5.49
N LYS A 67 3.20 10.66 -5.27
CA LYS A 67 2.14 10.42 -6.25
C LYS A 67 0.78 10.83 -5.72
N SER A 68 0.10 11.65 -6.47
CA SER A 68 -1.28 12.05 -6.23
C SER A 68 -2.29 11.00 -6.72
N PRO A 69 -3.57 11.11 -6.37
CA PRO A 69 -4.63 10.27 -6.93
C PRO A 69 -4.67 10.34 -8.46
N ILE A 70 -5.01 9.21 -9.07
CA ILE A 70 -5.25 9.10 -10.51
C ILE A 70 -6.57 8.38 -10.69
N THR A 71 -7.45 8.97 -11.47
CA THR A 71 -8.75 8.40 -11.80
C THR A 71 -8.59 7.09 -12.55
N THR A 72 -9.33 6.08 -12.14
CA THR A 72 -9.41 4.81 -12.87
C THR A 72 -10.84 4.64 -13.34
N PRO A 73 -11.10 4.56 -14.66
CA PRO A 73 -12.45 4.36 -15.18
C PRO A 73 -13.08 3.07 -14.65
N VAL A 74 -14.39 3.10 -14.39
CA VAL A 74 -15.15 1.92 -14.00
C VAL A 74 -15.63 1.19 -15.25
N GLY A 75 -15.46 -0.11 -15.31
CA GLY A 75 -15.93 -0.99 -16.38
C GLY A 75 -15.00 -1.05 -17.59
N LYS A 76 -15.12 -0.15 -18.55
CA LYS A 76 -14.25 -0.11 -19.76
C LYS A 76 -13.21 0.98 -19.64
N GLY A 77 -11.99 0.69 -20.09
CA GLY A 77 -10.88 1.65 -20.11
C GLY A 77 -9.55 1.00 -19.72
N PHE A 78 -8.60 1.83 -19.31
CA PHE A 78 -7.28 1.35 -18.89
C PHE A 78 -7.30 0.77 -17.47
N ARG A 79 -6.44 -0.21 -17.22
CA ARG A 79 -6.24 -0.79 -15.90
C ARG A 79 -5.65 0.24 -14.93
N SER A 80 -5.94 0.08 -13.63
CA SER A 80 -5.42 0.97 -12.59
C SER A 80 -3.92 1.17 -12.71
N LEU A 81 -3.54 2.43 -12.90
CA LEU A 81 -2.16 2.86 -13.00
C LEU A 81 -1.37 2.56 -11.72
N ASN A 82 -2.04 2.63 -10.58
CA ASN A 82 -1.47 2.22 -9.29
C ASN A 82 -1.05 0.75 -9.28
N VAL A 83 -1.91 -0.13 -9.80
CA VAL A 83 -1.61 -1.57 -9.89
C VAL A 83 -0.46 -1.82 -10.86
N MET A 84 -0.43 -1.12 -11.99
CA MET A 84 0.66 -1.21 -12.96
C MET A 84 2.01 -0.81 -12.35
N MET A 85 2.07 0.35 -11.66
CA MET A 85 3.28 0.82 -10.98
C MET A 85 3.78 -0.16 -9.92
N ARG A 86 2.86 -0.70 -9.10
CA ARG A 86 3.19 -1.69 -8.06
C ARG A 86 3.82 -2.95 -8.65
N LYS A 87 3.28 -3.44 -9.78
CA LYS A 87 3.82 -4.62 -10.46
C LYS A 87 5.14 -4.33 -11.18
N LYS A 88 5.22 -3.21 -11.91
CA LYS A 88 6.43 -2.84 -12.67
C LYS A 88 7.66 -2.71 -11.76
N TYR A 89 7.49 -2.12 -10.59
CA TYR A 89 8.59 -1.83 -9.67
C TYR A 89 8.63 -2.73 -8.42
N ASP A 90 7.82 -3.80 -8.40
CA ASP A 90 7.67 -4.70 -7.25
C ASP A 90 7.48 -3.95 -5.91
N LEU A 91 6.59 -2.96 -5.90
CA LEU A 91 6.25 -2.18 -4.72
C LEU A 91 5.33 -2.99 -3.79
N TYR A 92 5.88 -4.05 -3.22
CA TYR A 92 5.11 -5.07 -2.51
C TYR A 92 4.61 -4.63 -1.13
N ALA A 93 5.37 -3.81 -0.42
CA ALA A 93 5.03 -3.39 0.92
C ALA A 93 4.27 -2.06 0.94
N ASN A 94 3.00 -2.11 1.34
CA ASN A 94 2.21 -0.92 1.63
C ASN A 94 2.21 -0.71 3.15
N ILE A 95 3.03 0.22 3.64
CA ILE A 95 3.21 0.51 5.06
C ILE A 95 2.36 1.71 5.43
N ARG A 96 1.41 1.52 6.35
CA ARG A 96 0.43 2.53 6.77
C ARG A 96 0.48 2.78 8.27
N PRO A 97 1.23 3.77 8.72
CA PRO A 97 1.15 4.24 10.09
C PRO A 97 -0.17 5.00 10.31
N ALA A 98 -0.86 4.70 11.41
CA ALA A 98 -2.05 5.40 11.86
C ALA A 98 -1.84 5.80 13.32
N LYS A 99 -1.74 7.11 13.56
CA LYS A 99 -1.47 7.67 14.89
C LYS A 99 -2.50 8.72 15.25
N SER A 100 -3.01 8.67 16.49
CA SER A 100 -3.92 9.70 16.99
C SER A 100 -3.30 11.09 16.92
N ASN A 101 -4.05 12.04 16.40
CA ASN A 101 -3.68 13.46 16.43
C ASN A 101 -4.35 14.13 17.64
N THR A 102 -3.56 14.59 18.60
CA THR A 102 -4.05 15.22 19.83
C THR A 102 -4.72 16.58 19.59
N ALA A 103 -4.49 17.22 18.44
CA ALA A 103 -5.14 18.48 18.07
C ALA A 103 -6.62 18.30 17.63
N VAL A 104 -7.03 17.06 17.34
CA VAL A 104 -8.38 16.73 16.90
C VAL A 104 -9.03 15.78 17.90
N LYS A 105 -10.17 16.17 18.47
CA LYS A 105 -10.92 15.29 19.38
C LYS A 105 -11.50 14.10 18.60
N THR A 106 -11.12 12.90 18.98
CA THR A 106 -11.62 11.65 18.41
C THR A 106 -12.15 10.74 19.50
N PRO A 107 -13.04 9.77 19.16
CA PRO A 107 -13.55 8.80 20.15
C PRO A 107 -12.48 7.91 20.76
N PHE A 108 -11.33 7.75 20.10
CA PHE A 108 -10.24 6.87 20.52
C PHE A 108 -8.93 7.66 20.59
N GLU A 109 -8.31 7.63 21.76
CA GLU A 109 -7.05 8.30 22.04
C GLU A 109 -5.90 7.27 22.11
N GLY A 110 -4.68 7.74 21.88
CA GLY A 110 -3.47 6.90 22.04
C GLY A 110 -3.31 5.82 20.97
N VAL A 111 -4.04 5.92 19.84
CA VAL A 111 -3.86 4.98 18.72
C VAL A 111 -2.48 5.18 18.11
N ASP A 112 -1.70 4.12 18.01
CA ASP A 112 -0.41 4.07 17.34
C ASP A 112 -0.21 2.68 16.71
N ILE A 113 -0.75 2.52 15.50
CA ILE A 113 -0.77 1.26 14.76
C ILE A 113 0.01 1.45 13.47
N VAL A 114 0.77 0.44 13.05
CA VAL A 114 1.38 0.38 11.72
C VAL A 114 0.90 -0.86 11.01
N MET A 115 0.21 -0.66 9.88
CA MET A 115 -0.29 -1.75 9.05
C MET A 115 0.69 -2.05 7.92
N PHE A 116 1.12 -3.29 7.82
CA PHE A 116 1.88 -3.85 6.69
C PHE A 116 0.93 -4.62 5.80
N ARG A 117 0.81 -4.22 4.53
CA ARG A 117 -0.03 -4.89 3.56
C ARG A 117 0.79 -5.32 2.35
N GLU A 118 0.72 -6.60 2.01
CA GLU A 118 1.18 -7.08 0.70
C GLU A 118 0.33 -6.43 -0.40
N ASN A 119 0.94 -6.01 -1.48
CA ASN A 119 0.35 -5.07 -2.41
C ASN A 119 0.45 -5.50 -3.88
N THR A 120 1.03 -6.68 -4.17
CA THR A 120 1.29 -7.16 -5.53
C THR A 120 0.52 -8.42 -5.93
N GLU A 121 -0.04 -9.14 -4.97
CA GLU A 121 -0.88 -10.32 -5.20
C GLU A 121 -2.27 -10.19 -4.54
N ASP A 122 -2.88 -11.27 -4.07
CA ASP A 122 -4.27 -11.34 -3.63
C ASP A 122 -5.23 -11.09 -4.82
N LEU A 123 -6.38 -10.50 -4.63
CA LEU A 123 -7.31 -10.10 -5.70
C LEU A 123 -6.71 -9.03 -6.63
N TYR A 124 -5.72 -8.27 -6.17
CA TYR A 124 -4.98 -7.30 -6.98
C TYR A 124 -4.06 -7.93 -8.04
N ALA A 125 -3.87 -9.25 -8.00
CA ALA A 125 -3.29 -9.99 -9.12
C ALA A 125 -4.12 -9.79 -10.41
N GLY A 126 -5.43 -9.55 -10.25
CA GLY A 126 -6.36 -9.25 -11.36
C GLY A 126 -6.58 -10.47 -12.26
N VAL A 127 -6.60 -11.67 -11.66
CA VAL A 127 -6.91 -12.91 -12.38
C VAL A 127 -8.41 -13.15 -12.26
N GLU A 128 -9.10 -12.88 -13.34
CA GLU A 128 -10.56 -13.00 -13.43
C GLU A 128 -10.98 -13.65 -14.74
N GLU A 129 -12.08 -14.37 -14.72
CA GLU A 129 -12.69 -14.99 -15.89
C GLU A 129 -14.21 -14.98 -15.82
N MET A 130 -14.85 -14.84 -16.97
CA MET A 130 -16.26 -15.18 -17.12
C MET A 130 -16.38 -16.67 -17.43
N VAL A 131 -16.99 -17.41 -16.54
CA VAL A 131 -17.26 -18.86 -16.73
C VAL A 131 -18.41 -19.05 -17.74
N ASP A 132 -19.43 -18.21 -17.58
CA ASP A 132 -20.57 -18.09 -18.49
C ASP A 132 -21.09 -16.62 -18.44
N LYS A 133 -22.23 -16.37 -19.12
CA LYS A 133 -22.81 -15.01 -19.18
C LYS A 133 -23.27 -14.45 -17.83
N ASP A 134 -23.49 -15.30 -16.84
CA ASP A 134 -24.07 -14.95 -15.55
C ASP A 134 -23.13 -15.25 -14.37
N THR A 135 -21.95 -15.85 -14.64
CA THR A 135 -20.99 -16.31 -13.60
C THR A 135 -19.58 -15.79 -13.88
N ALA A 136 -19.01 -15.07 -12.93
CA ALA A 136 -17.63 -14.63 -12.99
C ALA A 136 -16.82 -15.19 -11.82
N HIS A 137 -15.57 -15.59 -12.07
CA HIS A 137 -14.61 -15.95 -11.04
C HIS A 137 -13.56 -14.87 -10.87
N SER A 138 -13.20 -14.58 -9.63
CA SER A 138 -12.03 -13.78 -9.26
C SER A 138 -11.13 -14.63 -8.37
N ILE A 139 -9.88 -14.83 -8.79
CA ILE A 139 -8.95 -15.77 -8.15
C ILE A 139 -8.03 -15.00 -7.21
N LYS A 140 -8.14 -15.28 -5.91
CA LYS A 140 -7.22 -14.81 -4.89
C LYS A 140 -5.93 -15.63 -4.93
N ILE A 141 -4.80 -14.98 -5.19
CA ILE A 141 -3.49 -15.61 -5.25
C ILE A 141 -2.67 -15.21 -4.03
N ILE A 142 -2.24 -16.20 -3.25
CA ILE A 142 -1.33 -16.02 -2.12
C ILE A 142 -0.14 -16.95 -2.32
N THR A 143 1.07 -16.41 -2.35
CA THR A 143 2.29 -17.19 -2.46
C THR A 143 3.12 -17.15 -1.17
N ARG A 144 3.87 -18.22 -0.91
CA ARG A 144 4.80 -18.28 0.22
C ARG A 144 5.83 -17.15 0.14
N ARG A 145 6.40 -16.91 -1.03
CA ARG A 145 7.42 -15.88 -1.26
C ARG A 145 6.94 -14.47 -0.88
N CYS A 146 5.75 -14.09 -1.34
CA CYS A 146 5.21 -12.76 -1.06
C CYS A 146 4.71 -12.65 0.39
N SER A 147 4.17 -13.74 0.95
CA SER A 147 3.80 -13.79 2.37
C SER A 147 5.02 -13.63 3.26
N GLU A 148 6.10 -14.38 3.00
CA GLU A 148 7.32 -14.35 3.82
C GLU A 148 7.96 -12.95 3.82
N ARG A 149 8.10 -12.29 2.67
CA ARG A 149 8.76 -10.98 2.60
C ARG A 149 8.01 -9.90 3.37
N ILE A 150 6.67 -9.82 3.23
CA ILE A 150 5.89 -8.79 3.93
C ILE A 150 5.84 -9.05 5.44
N ILE A 151 5.75 -10.31 5.84
CA ILE A 151 5.74 -10.71 7.25
C ILE A 151 7.11 -10.40 7.87
N ARG A 152 8.21 -10.76 7.22
CA ARG A 152 9.57 -10.47 7.67
C ARG A 152 9.80 -8.98 7.85
N ASP A 153 9.37 -8.15 6.90
CA ASP A 153 9.46 -6.69 7.00
C ASP A 153 8.69 -6.16 8.20
N ALA A 154 7.48 -6.68 8.46
CA ALA A 154 6.68 -6.28 9.63
C ALA A 154 7.40 -6.60 10.96
N PHE A 155 7.97 -7.79 11.11
CA PHE A 155 8.73 -8.17 12.29
C PHE A 155 10.03 -7.34 12.44
N GLN A 156 10.79 -7.15 11.35
CA GLN A 156 12.00 -6.31 11.38
C GLN A 156 11.67 -4.86 11.76
N TYR A 157 10.59 -4.31 11.21
CA TYR A 157 10.10 -3.00 11.61
C TYR A 157 9.70 -2.96 13.08
N ALA A 158 8.98 -3.97 13.57
CA ALA A 158 8.58 -4.07 14.97
C ALA A 158 9.80 -4.04 15.91
N VAL A 159 10.83 -4.80 15.61
CA VAL A 159 12.10 -4.79 16.37
C VAL A 159 12.75 -3.42 16.33
N LYS A 160 12.91 -2.85 15.11
CA LYS A 160 13.56 -1.54 14.92
C LYS A 160 12.85 -0.41 15.65
N GLN A 161 11.51 -0.46 15.75
CA GLN A 161 10.69 0.57 16.39
C GLN A 161 10.34 0.25 17.86
N GLY A 162 10.89 -0.80 18.42
CA GLY A 162 10.62 -1.21 19.81
C GLY A 162 9.18 -1.65 20.07
N ARG A 163 8.45 -2.07 19.00
CA ARG A 163 7.09 -2.62 19.12
C ARG A 163 7.15 -3.97 19.83
N LYS A 164 6.04 -4.37 20.46
CA LYS A 164 5.99 -5.58 21.27
C LYS A 164 5.22 -6.72 20.62
N LYS A 165 4.33 -6.39 19.68
CA LYS A 165 3.39 -7.34 19.09
C LYS A 165 3.28 -7.14 17.57
N VAL A 166 3.15 -8.25 16.86
CA VAL A 166 2.73 -8.30 15.45
C VAL A 166 1.52 -9.21 15.34
N THR A 167 0.44 -8.70 14.77
CA THR A 167 -0.82 -9.42 14.57
C THR A 167 -0.99 -9.78 13.10
N CYS A 168 -1.10 -11.06 12.78
CA CYS A 168 -1.50 -11.54 11.46
C CYS A 168 -3.00 -11.42 11.29
N VAL A 169 -3.44 -10.74 10.23
CA VAL A 169 -4.87 -10.55 9.95
C VAL A 169 -5.24 -11.34 8.71
N HIS A 170 -6.22 -12.24 8.81
CA HIS A 170 -6.55 -13.19 7.76
C HIS A 170 -8.03 -13.63 7.80
N LYS A 171 -8.46 -14.43 6.83
CA LYS A 171 -9.79 -15.08 6.77
C LYS A 171 -9.67 -16.62 6.66
N ALA A 172 -8.67 -17.22 7.29
CA ALA A 172 -8.37 -18.66 7.19
C ALA A 172 -9.48 -19.58 7.73
N ASN A 173 -10.46 -19.07 8.47
CA ASN A 173 -11.64 -19.83 8.85
C ASN A 173 -12.52 -20.19 7.65
N ILE A 174 -12.47 -19.40 6.56
CA ILE A 174 -13.17 -19.65 5.28
C ILE A 174 -12.16 -20.03 4.21
N MET A 175 -11.15 -19.20 3.96
CA MET A 175 -10.12 -19.43 2.94
C MET A 175 -8.95 -20.23 3.52
N LYS A 176 -9.23 -21.53 3.76
CA LYS A 176 -8.33 -22.42 4.50
C LYS A 176 -6.99 -22.67 3.81
N LEU A 177 -6.93 -22.59 2.49
CA LEU A 177 -5.70 -22.83 1.73
C LEU A 177 -4.91 -21.54 1.55
N SER A 178 -5.50 -20.50 0.96
CA SER A 178 -4.79 -19.24 0.67
C SER A 178 -4.42 -18.48 1.93
N ASP A 179 -5.40 -18.13 2.76
CA ASP A 179 -5.14 -17.42 4.01
C ASP A 179 -4.51 -18.32 5.07
N GLY A 180 -4.77 -19.65 4.99
CA GLY A 180 -4.06 -20.64 5.79
C GLY A 180 -2.56 -20.63 5.51
N LEU A 181 -2.15 -20.61 4.23
CA LEU A 181 -0.75 -20.48 3.84
C LEU A 181 -0.12 -19.20 4.42
N PHE A 182 -0.80 -18.05 4.31
CA PHE A 182 -0.31 -16.79 4.86
C PHE A 182 -0.08 -16.87 6.38
N ARG A 183 -1.07 -17.42 7.12
CA ARG A 183 -0.98 -17.62 8.56
C ARG A 183 0.14 -18.59 8.96
N ASP A 184 0.30 -19.68 8.24
CA ASP A 184 1.32 -20.68 8.56
C ASP A 184 2.73 -20.10 8.34
N VAL A 185 2.95 -19.36 7.23
CA VAL A 185 4.19 -18.61 6.99
C VAL A 185 4.43 -17.56 8.07
N PHE A 186 3.38 -16.89 8.56
CA PHE A 186 3.52 -15.94 9.66
C PHE A 186 4.11 -16.59 10.92
N TYR A 187 3.61 -17.75 11.31
CA TYR A 187 4.16 -18.45 12.47
C TYR A 187 5.54 -19.06 12.22
N GLU A 188 5.86 -19.44 10.98
CA GLU A 188 7.22 -19.86 10.63
C GLU A 188 8.22 -18.72 10.83
N VAL A 189 7.94 -17.54 10.25
CA VAL A 189 8.82 -16.36 10.36
C VAL A 189 8.88 -15.84 11.79
N SER A 190 7.78 -15.87 12.54
CA SER A 190 7.74 -15.33 13.92
C SER A 190 8.75 -16.01 14.85
N ARG A 191 9.12 -17.27 14.60
CA ARG A 191 10.12 -18.00 15.39
C ARG A 191 11.52 -17.38 15.34
N GLU A 192 11.80 -16.61 14.29
CA GLU A 192 13.07 -15.88 14.16
C GLU A 192 13.11 -14.60 15.02
N PHE A 193 11.96 -14.18 15.57
CA PHE A 193 11.79 -12.95 16.35
C PHE A 193 11.18 -13.21 17.75
N PRO A 194 11.83 -14.01 18.61
CA PRO A 194 11.24 -14.47 19.88
C PRO A 194 10.94 -13.33 20.87
N GLN A 195 11.49 -12.13 20.64
CA GLN A 195 11.24 -10.92 21.43
C GLN A 195 9.93 -10.20 21.07
N ILE A 196 9.25 -10.62 20.01
CA ILE A 196 7.98 -10.03 19.54
C ILE A 196 6.86 -11.05 19.78
N GLU A 197 5.80 -10.62 20.44
CA GLU A 197 4.58 -11.40 20.57
C GLU A 197 3.91 -11.57 19.18
N ALA A 198 3.64 -12.80 18.78
CA ALA A 198 2.98 -13.14 17.53
C ALA A 198 1.58 -13.68 17.80
N GLU A 199 0.56 -13.05 17.25
CA GLU A 199 -0.83 -13.51 17.32
C GLU A 199 -1.50 -13.47 15.96
N ASP A 200 -2.57 -14.22 15.76
CA ASP A 200 -3.43 -14.09 14.59
C ASP A 200 -4.87 -13.73 14.95
N LYS A 201 -5.53 -13.01 14.07
CA LYS A 201 -6.94 -12.62 14.22
C LYS A 201 -7.69 -12.65 12.89
N ILE A 202 -8.97 -13.00 12.97
CA ILE A 202 -9.87 -12.95 11.82
C ILE A 202 -10.20 -11.51 11.47
N VAL A 203 -10.13 -11.16 10.18
CA VAL A 203 -10.23 -9.79 9.65
C VAL A 203 -11.49 -9.04 10.07
N ASP A 204 -12.65 -9.71 10.13
CA ASP A 204 -13.91 -9.08 10.53
C ASP A 204 -13.81 -8.50 11.95
N ASN A 205 -13.24 -9.28 12.86
CA ASN A 205 -13.06 -8.89 14.25
C ASN A 205 -12.01 -7.77 14.39
N VAL A 206 -10.90 -7.89 13.66
CA VAL A 206 -9.84 -6.86 13.69
C VAL A 206 -10.34 -5.52 13.17
N ALA A 207 -11.09 -5.50 12.07
CA ALA A 207 -11.64 -4.28 11.49
C ALA A 207 -12.45 -3.48 12.52
N MET A 208 -13.20 -4.17 13.39
CA MET A 208 -13.95 -3.54 14.48
C MET A 208 -13.05 -3.14 15.66
N GLN A 209 -12.10 -3.99 16.05
CA GLN A 209 -11.34 -3.82 17.30
C GLN A 209 -10.07 -2.98 17.17
N MET A 210 -9.55 -2.79 15.96
CA MET A 210 -8.22 -2.22 15.72
C MET A 210 -7.98 -0.87 16.40
N VAL A 211 -8.96 0.03 16.41
CA VAL A 211 -8.85 1.34 17.07
C VAL A 211 -9.41 1.35 18.49
N MET A 212 -10.30 0.41 18.83
CA MET A 212 -10.88 0.29 20.17
C MET A 212 -9.91 -0.37 21.16
N ARG A 213 -9.10 -1.30 20.68
CA ARG A 213 -8.13 -2.10 21.47
C ARG A 213 -6.87 -2.34 20.65
N PRO A 214 -6.05 -1.30 20.43
CA PRO A 214 -4.86 -1.36 19.56
C PRO A 214 -3.68 -2.14 20.16
N GLN A 215 -3.83 -2.68 21.37
CA GLN A 215 -2.78 -3.40 22.10
C GLN A 215 -2.83 -4.90 21.83
#